data_c377b5edae3cd51cfaefee78f0b2784e
#
_entry.id   c377b5edae3cd51cfaefee78f0b2784e
#
_cell.length_a   1.000
_cell.length_b   1.000
_cell.length_c   1.000
_cell.angle_alpha   90.00
_cell.angle_beta   90.00
_cell.angle_gamma   90.00
#
_symmetry.space_group_name_H-M   'P 1'
#
loop_
_entity.id
_entity.type
_entity.pdbx_description
1 polymer ?
#
loop_
_entity_poly.entity_id
_entity_poly.type
_entity_poly.pdbx_seq_one_letter_code
_entity_poly.pdbx_strand_id
1 'polypeptide(L)'
;MKPVCLNLEECNGLGDLICATPTIKKLHDAYQRKIIVISKMPELFKMNPYVEKSYKADSIDKDYFKANYIMHNSFYLVGKKDERGIEMKHNTMDIRQFHAIHLGFMLAQDELGCYYRPTEPKKNFIHEKYIVIHPVNSWPNRTWSQENWVKLITSLTDMGYTVVAVGKDSSETGFFNVQKPVHDLEGSKVINLMNQTSISETWHLINDAKAVITMDSGILHLAGTTQTYIIELGSPINPEFRTPYRVGVQGFKHYYIGGSCNLFCSSNMKYALEYWPTIDYVQPLIGCLEKKETFECHPTVDKVIECVKINI
;
A
#
# COMPACT_ATOMS: atom_id res chain seq x y z
N MET A 1 8.51 -2.58 34.82
CA MET A 1 9.15 -2.51 33.48
C MET A 1 8.29 -1.58 32.63
N LYS A 2 8.87 -0.57 31.98
CA LYS A 2 8.11 0.41 31.18
C LYS A 2 7.38 -0.28 29.99
N PRO A 3 6.16 0.15 29.64
CA PRO A 3 5.48 -0.32 28.42
C PRO A 3 6.28 -0.01 27.16
N VAL A 4 6.08 -0.80 26.10
CA VAL A 4 6.76 -0.62 24.80
C VAL A 4 5.85 0.11 23.84
N CYS A 5 6.38 1.13 23.18
CA CYS A 5 5.64 1.95 22.26
C CYS A 5 6.34 2.00 20.89
N LEU A 6 5.61 1.70 19.83
CA LEU A 6 6.02 1.93 18.45
C LEU A 6 5.40 3.23 17.93
N ASN A 7 6.27 4.18 17.61
CA ASN A 7 5.86 5.45 17.02
C ASN A 7 5.94 5.40 15.50
N LEU A 8 4.80 5.53 14.85
CA LEU A 8 4.59 5.58 13.41
C LEU A 8 4.07 6.96 12.94
N GLU A 9 4.30 8.01 13.72
CA GLU A 9 3.81 9.37 13.43
C GLU A 9 4.25 9.87 12.05
N GLU A 10 5.44 9.49 11.62
CA GLU A 10 5.99 9.90 10.34
C GLU A 10 5.50 9.06 9.15
N CYS A 11 4.81 7.95 9.40
CA CYS A 11 4.19 7.12 8.37
C CYS A 11 2.84 7.73 7.97
N ASN A 12 2.73 8.22 6.74
CA ASN A 12 1.54 8.95 6.30
C ASN A 12 0.61 8.13 5.40
N GLY A 13 1.12 7.06 4.77
CA GLY A 13 0.36 6.24 3.84
C GLY A 13 -0.36 5.06 4.51
N LEU A 14 -1.57 4.74 4.05
CA LEU A 14 -2.29 3.54 4.47
C LEU A 14 -1.43 2.27 4.30
N GLY A 15 -0.77 2.15 3.14
CA GLY A 15 0.10 1.01 2.83
C GLY A 15 1.26 0.87 3.81
N ASP A 16 1.90 1.97 4.15
CA ASP A 16 3.04 2.02 5.08
C ASP A 16 2.64 1.53 6.46
N LEU A 17 1.50 2.01 6.96
CA LEU A 17 0.98 1.64 8.27
C LEU A 17 0.58 0.16 8.34
N ILE A 18 -0.01 -0.38 7.28
CA ILE A 18 -0.31 -1.82 7.19
C ILE A 18 0.99 -2.62 7.14
N CYS A 19 1.98 -2.18 6.35
CA CYS A 19 3.28 -2.84 6.25
C CYS A 19 4.14 -2.76 7.52
N ALA A 20 3.82 -1.88 8.47
CA ALA A 20 4.46 -1.86 9.79
C ALA A 20 3.93 -2.95 10.74
N THR A 21 2.81 -3.61 10.42
CA THR A 21 2.18 -4.58 11.35
C THR A 21 3.01 -5.84 11.64
N PRO A 22 3.83 -6.39 10.72
CA PRO A 22 4.78 -7.45 11.04
C PRO A 22 5.80 -7.03 12.11
N THR A 23 6.26 -5.78 12.07
CA THR A 23 7.18 -5.21 13.06
C THR A 23 6.53 -5.11 14.44
N ILE A 24 5.22 -4.80 14.51
CA ILE A 24 4.47 -4.82 15.78
C ILE A 24 4.49 -6.23 16.40
N LYS A 25 4.23 -7.25 15.58
CA LYS A 25 4.34 -8.65 16.04
C LYS A 25 5.74 -8.97 16.54
N LYS A 26 6.77 -8.58 15.80
CA LYS A 26 8.17 -8.80 16.19
C LYS A 26 8.53 -8.15 17.51
N LEU A 27 8.10 -6.92 17.75
CA LEU A 27 8.25 -6.22 19.03
C LEU A 27 7.50 -6.95 20.15
N HIS A 28 6.24 -7.37 19.91
CA HIS A 28 5.46 -8.17 20.85
C HIS A 28 6.24 -9.43 21.27
N ASP A 29 6.77 -10.16 20.31
CA ASP A 29 7.48 -11.41 20.55
C ASP A 29 8.82 -11.17 21.29
N ALA A 30 9.53 -10.08 20.97
CA ALA A 30 10.78 -9.71 21.65
C ALA A 30 10.58 -9.27 23.11
N TYR A 31 9.52 -8.50 23.37
CA TYR A 31 9.24 -7.96 24.70
C TYR A 31 8.24 -8.78 25.52
N GLN A 32 7.64 -9.83 24.92
CA GLN A 32 6.63 -10.71 25.54
C GLN A 32 5.45 -9.92 26.14
N ARG A 33 5.00 -8.88 25.43
CA ARG A 33 3.88 -8.03 25.83
C ARG A 33 3.25 -7.31 24.64
N LYS A 34 2.00 -6.89 24.80
CA LYS A 34 1.34 -6.05 23.80
C LYS A 34 1.98 -4.68 23.67
N ILE A 35 1.92 -4.13 22.48
CA ILE A 35 2.60 -2.90 22.07
C ILE A 35 1.61 -1.74 22.07
N ILE A 36 2.05 -0.58 22.53
CA ILE A 36 1.36 0.69 22.33
C ILE A 36 1.76 1.21 20.94
N VAL A 37 0.81 1.73 20.18
CA VAL A 37 1.09 2.31 18.84
C VAL A 37 0.68 3.77 18.81
N ILE A 38 1.55 4.63 18.29
CA ILE A 38 1.25 6.02 17.96
C ILE A 38 1.20 6.16 16.45
N SER A 39 0.10 6.68 15.89
CA SER A 39 -0.10 6.79 14.45
C SER A 39 -1.07 7.91 14.10
N LYS A 40 -1.02 8.38 12.86
CA LYS A 40 -2.04 9.30 12.31
C LYS A 40 -3.38 8.60 12.04
N MET A 41 -3.38 7.26 11.89
CA MET A 41 -4.56 6.42 11.67
C MET A 41 -4.62 5.32 12.75
N PRO A 42 -4.85 5.65 14.03
CA PRO A 42 -4.81 4.67 15.12
C PRO A 42 -5.88 3.59 15.00
N GLU A 43 -6.96 3.84 14.26
CA GLU A 43 -8.03 2.88 14.00
C GLU A 43 -7.55 1.61 13.27
N LEU A 44 -6.46 1.70 12.50
CA LEU A 44 -5.87 0.54 11.80
C LEU A 44 -5.36 -0.54 12.76
N PHE A 45 -5.03 -0.17 13.97
CA PHE A 45 -4.39 -1.05 14.93
C PHE A 45 -5.32 -1.57 16.04
N LYS A 46 -6.56 -1.05 16.13
CA LYS A 46 -7.51 -1.38 17.21
C LYS A 46 -7.80 -2.88 17.34
N MET A 47 -7.87 -3.59 16.23
CA MET A 47 -8.16 -5.02 16.20
C MET A 47 -6.90 -5.90 16.06
N ASN A 48 -5.71 -5.31 16.12
CA ASN A 48 -4.47 -6.06 16.05
C ASN A 48 -4.22 -6.78 17.39
N PRO A 49 -4.05 -8.13 17.40
CA PRO A 49 -3.94 -8.91 18.64
C PRO A 49 -2.68 -8.58 19.45
N TYR A 50 -1.67 -8.01 18.82
CA TYR A 50 -0.40 -7.63 19.44
C TYR A 50 -0.37 -6.20 19.96
N VAL A 51 -1.45 -5.44 19.73
CA VAL A 51 -1.59 -4.05 20.18
C VAL A 51 -2.45 -3.99 21.44
N GLU A 52 -1.96 -3.29 22.46
CA GLU A 52 -2.73 -2.99 23.66
C GLU A 52 -3.63 -1.78 23.44
N LYS A 53 -3.04 -0.72 22.90
CA LYS A 53 -3.74 0.54 22.64
C LYS A 53 -3.04 1.31 21.52
N SER A 54 -3.84 2.02 20.74
CA SER A 54 -3.36 2.93 19.70
C SER A 54 -3.80 4.37 19.99
N TYR A 55 -2.90 5.32 19.75
CA TYR A 55 -3.12 6.73 19.99
C TYR A 55 -2.91 7.54 18.71
N LYS A 56 -3.68 8.61 18.57
CA LYS A 56 -3.49 9.57 17.49
C LYS A 56 -2.26 10.43 17.78
N ALA A 57 -1.39 10.58 16.81
CA ALA A 57 -0.07 11.20 16.99
C ALA A 57 -0.12 12.65 17.50
N ASP A 58 -1.11 13.42 17.05
CA ASP A 58 -1.33 14.82 17.45
C ASP A 58 -2.08 14.99 18.80
N SER A 59 -2.52 13.89 19.42
CA SER A 59 -3.29 13.90 20.68
C SER A 59 -2.48 13.46 21.90
N ILE A 60 -1.17 13.22 21.75
CA ILE A 60 -0.32 12.73 22.83
C ILE A 60 0.64 13.79 23.36
N ASP A 61 0.98 13.69 24.63
CA ASP A 61 2.13 14.38 25.22
C ASP A 61 3.40 13.57 24.94
N LYS A 62 4.22 14.08 24.00
CA LYS A 62 5.44 13.39 23.55
C LYS A 62 6.48 13.24 24.65
N ASP A 63 6.60 14.20 25.55
CA ASP A 63 7.58 14.15 26.64
C ASP A 63 7.13 13.16 27.72
N TYR A 64 5.84 13.11 28.03
CA TYR A 64 5.28 12.06 28.88
C TYR A 64 5.56 10.66 28.32
N PHE A 65 5.34 10.44 27.00
CA PHE A 65 5.63 9.15 26.38
C PHE A 65 7.11 8.79 26.45
N LYS A 66 8.03 9.70 26.10
CA LYS A 66 9.46 9.47 26.21
C LYS A 66 9.89 9.11 27.64
N ALA A 67 9.31 9.77 28.66
CA ALA A 67 9.65 9.51 30.04
C ALA A 67 9.12 8.18 30.55
N ASN A 68 7.98 7.68 30.07
CA ASN A 68 7.24 6.56 30.66
C ASN A 68 7.24 5.28 29.81
N TYR A 69 7.65 5.32 28.54
CA TYR A 69 7.64 4.19 27.62
C TYR A 69 9.04 3.88 27.08
N ILE A 70 9.24 2.61 26.65
CA ILE A 70 10.36 2.25 25.78
C ILE A 70 9.93 2.62 24.36
N MET A 71 10.51 3.67 23.81
CA MET A 71 10.12 4.22 22.51
C MET A 71 10.92 3.58 21.38
N HIS A 72 10.19 3.02 20.42
CA HIS A 72 10.71 2.63 19.11
C HIS A 72 10.13 3.56 18.05
N ASN A 73 10.98 4.21 17.29
CA ASN A 73 10.54 5.12 16.23
C ASN A 73 10.81 4.48 14.88
N SER A 74 9.77 4.20 14.10
CA SER A 74 9.93 3.82 12.72
C SER A 74 9.82 5.06 11.84
N PHE A 75 10.90 5.37 11.16
CA PHE A 75 10.98 6.54 10.28
C PHE A 75 10.67 6.11 8.85
N TYR A 76 9.81 6.87 8.21
CA TYR A 76 9.49 6.70 6.79
C TYR A 76 10.10 7.81 5.93
N LEU A 77 11.02 8.61 6.47
CA LEU A 77 11.56 9.74 5.75
C LEU A 77 12.67 9.32 4.79
N VAL A 78 12.41 9.56 3.54
CA VAL A 78 13.40 9.64 2.48
C VAL A 78 14.45 10.68 2.87
N GLY A 79 15.73 10.31 2.81
CA GLY A 79 16.84 11.22 3.10
C GLY A 79 17.31 11.26 4.55
N LYS A 80 16.68 10.56 5.49
CA LYS A 80 17.27 10.36 6.82
C LYS A 80 18.32 9.25 6.78
N LYS A 81 19.46 9.53 7.40
CA LYS A 81 20.54 8.56 7.61
C LYS A 81 20.30 7.85 8.94
N ASP A 82 20.60 6.55 8.96
CA ASP A 82 20.64 5.79 10.22
C ASP A 82 21.82 6.27 11.08
N GLU A 83 21.95 5.71 12.30
CA GLU A 83 23.03 6.04 13.23
C GLU A 83 24.44 5.82 12.64
N ARG A 84 24.55 5.04 11.56
CA ARG A 84 25.79 4.76 10.83
C ARG A 84 26.00 5.70 9.66
N GLY A 85 25.10 6.67 9.43
CA GLY A 85 25.16 7.60 8.32
C GLY A 85 24.69 7.01 6.98
N ILE A 86 24.07 5.82 6.97
CA ILE A 86 23.56 5.17 5.77
C ILE A 86 22.14 5.67 5.50
N GLU A 87 21.95 6.22 4.32
CA GLU A 87 20.62 6.61 3.84
C GLU A 87 19.85 5.39 3.38
N MET A 88 18.79 5.02 4.11
CA MET A 88 17.92 3.91 3.74
C MET A 88 16.78 4.40 2.85
N LYS A 89 16.66 3.78 1.68
CA LYS A 89 15.63 4.11 0.69
C LYS A 89 14.56 3.01 0.69
N HIS A 90 13.39 3.34 1.18
CA HIS A 90 12.28 2.38 1.32
C HIS A 90 11.85 1.70 0.00
N ASN A 91 12.13 2.32 -1.16
CA ASN A 91 11.81 1.72 -2.46
C ASN A 91 12.81 0.67 -2.93
N THR A 92 13.98 0.57 -2.28
CA THR A 92 15.05 -0.36 -2.68
C THR A 92 15.07 -1.64 -1.87
N MET A 93 14.06 -1.86 -1.03
CA MET A 93 13.87 -3.07 -0.24
C MET A 93 12.40 -3.33 0.04
N ASP A 94 12.10 -4.51 0.58
CA ASP A 94 10.77 -4.82 1.07
C ASP A 94 10.36 -3.81 2.16
N ILE A 95 9.21 -3.18 1.99
CA ILE A 95 8.72 -2.13 2.88
C ILE A 95 8.49 -2.64 4.31
N ARG A 96 8.14 -3.91 4.49
CA ARG A 96 7.95 -4.54 5.80
C ARG A 96 9.29 -4.74 6.51
N GLN A 97 10.32 -5.16 5.76
CA GLN A 97 11.70 -5.23 6.27
C GLN A 97 12.23 -3.85 6.65
N PHE A 98 11.89 -2.83 5.85
CA PHE A 98 12.30 -1.46 6.13
C PHE A 98 11.89 -1.01 7.54
N HIS A 99 10.64 -1.25 7.94
CA HIS A 99 10.17 -0.93 9.30
C HIS A 99 10.93 -1.72 10.38
N ALA A 100 11.19 -3.00 10.15
CA ALA A 100 11.86 -3.86 11.12
C ALA A 100 13.36 -3.53 11.29
N ILE A 101 14.06 -3.31 10.19
CA ILE A 101 15.51 -3.02 10.19
C ILE A 101 15.82 -1.74 10.96
N HIS A 102 14.98 -0.70 10.85
CA HIS A 102 15.13 0.53 11.63
C HIS A 102 15.13 0.30 13.15
N LEU A 103 14.52 -0.79 13.59
CA LEU A 103 14.43 -1.16 15.00
C LEU A 103 15.43 -2.28 15.38
N GLY A 104 16.37 -2.61 14.47
CA GLY A 104 17.37 -3.64 14.69
C GLY A 104 16.87 -5.07 14.50
N PHE A 105 15.71 -5.27 13.84
CA PHE A 105 15.15 -6.60 13.58
C PHE A 105 15.25 -6.98 12.11
N MET A 106 15.28 -8.29 11.86
CA MET A 106 15.05 -8.89 10.55
C MET A 106 13.78 -9.72 10.62
N LEU A 107 12.93 -9.64 9.61
CA LEU A 107 11.75 -10.49 9.45
C LEU A 107 12.12 -11.69 8.59
N ALA A 108 11.80 -12.89 9.04
CA ALA A 108 11.81 -14.08 8.20
C ALA A 108 10.67 -13.99 7.15
N GLN A 109 10.76 -14.81 6.11
CA GLN A 109 9.76 -14.76 5.03
C GLN A 109 8.33 -15.03 5.52
N ASP A 110 8.17 -15.94 6.46
CA ASP A 110 6.89 -16.28 7.09
C ASP A 110 6.40 -15.21 8.10
N GLU A 111 7.24 -14.26 8.47
CA GLU A 111 6.89 -13.11 9.30
C GLU A 111 6.43 -11.88 8.51
N LEU A 112 6.49 -11.89 7.17
CA LEU A 112 6.13 -10.74 6.32
C LEU A 112 4.62 -10.50 6.20
N GLY A 113 3.78 -11.35 6.78
CA GLY A 113 2.32 -11.22 6.71
C GLY A 113 1.81 -9.97 7.44
N CYS A 114 1.14 -9.10 6.69
CA CYS A 114 0.49 -7.93 7.25
C CYS A 114 -0.84 -8.28 7.92
N TYR A 115 -1.26 -7.44 8.86
CA TYR A 115 -2.49 -7.64 9.61
C TYR A 115 -3.37 -6.39 9.60
N TYR A 116 -4.62 -6.59 9.25
CA TYR A 116 -5.70 -5.65 9.49
C TYR A 116 -7.02 -6.41 9.69
N ARG A 117 -7.87 -5.92 10.57
CA ARG A 117 -9.26 -6.36 10.73
C ARG A 117 -10.15 -5.13 10.85
N PRO A 118 -11.31 -5.12 10.17
CA PRO A 118 -12.23 -4.00 10.22
C PRO A 118 -12.81 -3.83 11.63
N THR A 119 -13.01 -2.57 12.02
CA THR A 119 -13.67 -2.19 13.30
C THR A 119 -15.16 -1.97 13.15
N GLU A 120 -15.63 -1.76 11.93
CA GLU A 120 -17.02 -1.51 11.61
C GLU A 120 -17.67 -2.79 11.06
N PRO A 121 -18.97 -3.00 11.32
CA PRO A 121 -19.69 -4.14 10.78
C PRO A 121 -19.79 -4.04 9.26
N LYS A 122 -19.89 -5.20 8.62
CA LYS A 122 -20.11 -5.29 7.19
C LYS A 122 -21.42 -4.63 6.79
N LYS A 123 -21.36 -3.75 5.79
CA LYS A 123 -22.51 -3.25 5.06
C LYS A 123 -22.63 -3.98 3.72
N ASN A 124 -23.81 -4.38 3.34
CA ASN A 124 -24.05 -5.02 2.04
C ASN A 124 -24.25 -3.95 0.97
N PHE A 125 -23.16 -3.50 0.35
CA PHE A 125 -23.22 -2.51 -0.71
C PHE A 125 -23.59 -3.12 -2.07
N ILE A 126 -23.17 -4.38 -2.32
CA ILE A 126 -23.26 -5.04 -3.62
C ILE A 126 -23.75 -6.47 -3.40
N HIS A 127 -24.75 -6.90 -4.18
CA HIS A 127 -25.33 -8.23 -4.10
C HIS A 127 -24.91 -9.18 -5.24
N GLU A 128 -24.26 -8.66 -6.25
CA GLU A 128 -23.82 -9.37 -7.45
C GLU A 128 -22.35 -9.76 -7.36
N LYS A 129 -21.89 -10.55 -8.35
CA LYS A 129 -20.47 -10.84 -8.52
C LYS A 129 -19.76 -9.57 -9.02
N TYR A 130 -18.78 -9.10 -8.27
CA TYR A 130 -18.08 -7.86 -8.62
C TYR A 130 -16.56 -7.98 -8.52
N ILE A 131 -15.90 -7.08 -9.22
CA ILE A 131 -14.45 -6.84 -9.16
C ILE A 131 -14.22 -5.42 -8.63
N VAL A 132 -13.34 -5.29 -7.65
CA VAL A 132 -12.92 -3.98 -7.13
C VAL A 132 -11.78 -3.46 -7.95
N ILE A 133 -11.82 -2.18 -8.30
CA ILE A 133 -10.69 -1.45 -8.91
C ILE A 133 -10.27 -0.27 -8.03
N HIS A 134 -8.97 0.07 -8.08
CA HIS A 134 -8.42 1.26 -7.44
C HIS A 134 -7.71 2.11 -8.49
N PRO A 135 -8.42 3.08 -9.12
CA PRO A 135 -7.93 3.78 -10.30
C PRO A 135 -7.01 4.96 -10.01
N VAL A 136 -6.79 5.31 -8.74
CA VAL A 136 -5.98 6.46 -8.33
C VAL A 136 -4.75 6.07 -7.55
N ASN A 137 -3.69 6.88 -7.66
CA ASN A 137 -2.49 6.75 -6.84
C ASN A 137 -1.93 8.15 -6.54
N SER A 138 -1.14 8.26 -5.49
CA SER A 138 -0.47 9.51 -5.12
C SER A 138 0.74 9.85 -6.01
N TRP A 139 1.21 8.91 -6.82
CA TRP A 139 2.38 9.06 -7.68
C TRP A 139 1.99 8.86 -9.14
N PRO A 140 2.25 9.82 -10.04
CA PRO A 140 1.88 9.72 -11.45
C PRO A 140 2.44 8.47 -12.15
N ASN A 141 3.69 8.12 -11.88
CA ASN A 141 4.32 6.94 -12.49
C ASN A 141 3.81 5.60 -11.94
N ARG A 142 2.96 5.62 -10.91
CA ARG A 142 2.22 4.47 -10.38
C ARG A 142 0.71 4.60 -10.66
N THR A 143 0.34 5.45 -11.59
CA THR A 143 -1.06 5.67 -11.97
C THR A 143 -1.26 5.22 -13.40
N TRP A 144 -2.10 4.20 -13.60
CA TRP A 144 -2.47 3.73 -14.93
C TRP A 144 -3.33 4.77 -15.63
N SER A 145 -3.27 4.88 -16.97
CA SER A 145 -4.01 5.92 -17.67
C SER A 145 -5.52 5.76 -17.53
N GLN A 146 -6.25 6.88 -17.55
CA GLN A 146 -7.71 6.89 -17.54
C GLN A 146 -8.30 6.07 -18.69
N GLU A 147 -7.74 6.19 -19.88
CA GLU A 147 -8.17 5.42 -21.05
C GLU A 147 -8.10 3.91 -20.80
N ASN A 148 -7.01 3.43 -20.18
CA ASN A 148 -6.86 2.03 -19.85
C ASN A 148 -7.87 1.58 -18.79
N TRP A 149 -8.15 2.40 -17.76
CA TRP A 149 -9.19 2.10 -16.77
C TRP A 149 -10.56 1.99 -17.40
N VAL A 150 -10.94 2.94 -18.28
CA VAL A 150 -12.23 2.92 -18.97
C VAL A 150 -12.36 1.66 -19.85
N LYS A 151 -11.32 1.32 -20.63
CA LYS A 151 -11.29 0.09 -21.44
C LYS A 151 -11.42 -1.16 -20.59
N LEU A 152 -10.72 -1.21 -19.45
CA LEU A 152 -10.80 -2.34 -18.51
C LEU A 152 -12.23 -2.48 -17.96
N ILE A 153 -12.83 -1.39 -17.48
CA ILE A 153 -14.19 -1.36 -16.93
C ILE A 153 -15.19 -1.89 -17.98
N THR A 154 -15.12 -1.40 -19.20
CA THR A 154 -15.97 -1.84 -20.31
C THR A 154 -15.82 -3.36 -20.52
N SER A 155 -14.60 -3.84 -20.67
CA SER A 155 -14.32 -5.26 -20.90
C SER A 155 -14.82 -6.15 -19.75
N LEU A 156 -14.61 -5.75 -18.50
CA LEU A 156 -15.10 -6.50 -17.33
C LEU A 156 -16.63 -6.54 -17.27
N THR A 157 -17.27 -5.42 -17.61
CA THR A 157 -18.74 -5.33 -17.65
C THR A 157 -19.32 -6.22 -18.75
N ASP A 158 -18.68 -6.24 -19.93
CA ASP A 158 -19.09 -7.12 -21.04
C ASP A 158 -18.89 -8.61 -20.71
N MET A 159 -17.98 -8.94 -19.80
CA MET A 159 -17.80 -10.27 -19.22
C MET A 159 -18.84 -10.62 -18.12
N GLY A 160 -19.74 -9.69 -17.79
CA GLY A 160 -20.81 -9.88 -16.79
C GLY A 160 -20.41 -9.58 -15.35
N TYR A 161 -19.29 -8.90 -15.12
CA TYR A 161 -18.92 -8.43 -13.78
C TYR A 161 -19.48 -7.04 -13.49
N THR A 162 -19.97 -6.83 -12.28
CA THR A 162 -20.12 -5.47 -11.73
C THR A 162 -18.74 -4.95 -11.34
N VAL A 163 -18.40 -3.73 -11.74
CA VAL A 163 -17.12 -3.10 -11.40
C VAL A 163 -17.34 -2.02 -10.34
N VAL A 164 -16.54 -2.06 -9.28
CA VAL A 164 -16.65 -1.15 -8.13
C VAL A 164 -15.34 -0.41 -7.95
N ALA A 165 -15.36 0.91 -8.08
CA ALA A 165 -14.19 1.76 -7.85
C ALA A 165 -14.14 2.19 -6.38
N VAL A 166 -12.99 1.99 -5.72
CA VAL A 166 -12.73 2.40 -4.33
C VAL A 166 -11.43 3.21 -4.23
N GLY A 167 -11.31 3.94 -3.15
CA GLY A 167 -10.12 4.72 -2.84
C GLY A 167 -10.46 6.13 -2.38
N LYS A 168 -9.43 6.88 -2.03
CA LYS A 168 -9.56 8.27 -1.64
C LYS A 168 -8.79 9.13 -2.64
N ASP A 169 -9.51 9.91 -3.39
CA ASP A 169 -8.95 10.96 -4.22
C ASP A 169 -8.91 12.25 -3.41
N SER A 170 -7.74 12.69 -3.01
CA SER A 170 -7.58 13.99 -2.41
C SER A 170 -6.58 14.79 -3.21
N SER A 171 -7.06 15.78 -3.95
CA SER A 171 -6.25 16.76 -4.66
C SER A 171 -5.34 17.57 -3.73
N GLU A 172 -5.66 17.61 -2.43
CA GLU A 172 -5.00 18.46 -1.43
C GLU A 172 -3.78 17.85 -0.76
N THR A 173 -3.53 16.55 -0.89
CA THR A 173 -2.46 15.84 -0.18
C THR A 173 -1.42 15.19 -1.07
N GLY A 174 -1.11 15.78 -2.21
CA GLY A 174 0.01 15.36 -3.04
C GLY A 174 1.35 15.49 -2.28
N PHE A 175 2.13 14.42 -2.21
CA PHE A 175 3.36 14.33 -1.40
C PHE A 175 4.44 15.34 -1.81
N PHE A 176 4.35 16.04 -2.90
CA PHE A 176 5.32 17.02 -3.38
C PHE A 176 4.66 18.20 -4.11
N ASN A 177 3.44 18.62 -3.73
CA ASN A 177 2.67 19.59 -4.47
C ASN A 177 2.44 19.21 -5.96
N VAL A 178 2.61 17.95 -6.31
CA VAL A 178 2.29 17.42 -7.62
C VAL A 178 0.80 17.12 -7.64
N GLN A 179 0.08 17.71 -8.59
CA GLN A 179 -1.35 17.43 -8.77
C GLN A 179 -1.53 15.94 -9.05
N LYS A 180 -2.34 15.27 -8.22
CA LYS A 180 -2.67 13.86 -8.45
C LYS A 180 -3.53 13.76 -9.72
N PRO A 181 -3.26 12.77 -10.57
CA PRO A 181 -4.18 12.46 -11.65
C PRO A 181 -5.53 12.04 -11.05
N VAL A 182 -6.57 12.78 -11.37
CA VAL A 182 -7.95 12.42 -11.03
C VAL A 182 -8.52 11.69 -12.24
N HIS A 183 -9.03 10.48 -12.01
CA HIS A 183 -9.69 9.73 -13.06
C HIS A 183 -11.20 10.01 -13.02
N ASP A 184 -11.68 10.68 -14.04
CA ASP A 184 -13.10 10.83 -14.29
C ASP A 184 -13.64 9.50 -14.85
N LEU A 185 -14.46 8.83 -14.05
CA LEU A 185 -15.14 7.60 -14.41
C LEU A 185 -16.61 7.85 -14.81
N GLU A 186 -17.04 9.12 -14.93
CA GLU A 186 -18.38 9.46 -15.38
C GLU A 186 -18.62 8.89 -16.78
N GLY A 187 -19.80 8.33 -16.98
CA GLY A 187 -20.16 7.65 -18.23
C GLY A 187 -19.64 6.22 -18.38
N SER A 188 -18.76 5.74 -17.50
CA SER A 188 -18.41 4.32 -17.46
C SER A 188 -19.43 3.53 -16.63
N LYS A 189 -19.60 2.23 -16.96
CA LYS A 189 -20.49 1.31 -16.23
C LYS A 189 -19.83 0.85 -14.92
N VAL A 190 -19.52 1.79 -14.01
CA VAL A 190 -18.85 1.52 -12.73
C VAL A 190 -19.68 2.02 -11.56
N ILE A 191 -19.73 1.27 -10.47
CA ILE A 191 -20.23 1.76 -9.19
C ILE A 191 -19.07 2.52 -8.54
N ASN A 192 -19.15 3.84 -8.57
CA ASN A 192 -18.09 4.71 -8.04
C ASN A 192 -18.33 4.95 -6.54
N LEU A 193 -17.54 4.28 -5.68
CA LEU A 193 -17.52 4.45 -4.23
C LEU A 193 -16.26 5.19 -3.74
N MET A 194 -15.55 5.84 -4.64
CA MET A 194 -14.39 6.66 -4.27
C MET A 194 -14.81 7.80 -3.34
N ASN A 195 -14.03 8.05 -2.29
CA ASN A 195 -14.32 9.02 -1.22
C ASN A 195 -15.59 8.73 -0.39
N GLN A 196 -16.26 7.59 -0.58
CA GLN A 196 -17.55 7.28 0.05
C GLN A 196 -17.47 6.15 1.08
N THR A 197 -16.32 5.51 1.23
CA THR A 197 -16.14 4.37 2.12
C THR A 197 -15.05 4.63 3.16
N SER A 198 -15.28 4.15 4.38
CA SER A 198 -14.24 4.03 5.39
C SER A 198 -13.24 2.92 5.01
N ILE A 199 -12.10 2.86 5.71
CA ILE A 199 -11.12 1.77 5.51
C ILE A 199 -11.76 0.41 5.83
N SER A 200 -12.60 0.33 6.88
CA SER A 200 -13.33 -0.89 7.24
C SER A 200 -14.30 -1.33 6.15
N GLU A 201 -15.07 -0.39 5.62
CA GLU A 201 -16.01 -0.66 4.51
C GLU A 201 -15.27 -1.08 3.24
N THR A 202 -14.19 -0.39 2.90
CA THR A 202 -13.32 -0.74 1.76
C THR A 202 -12.75 -2.15 1.93
N TRP A 203 -12.32 -2.53 3.15
CA TRP A 203 -11.83 -3.88 3.42
C TRP A 203 -12.92 -4.94 3.17
N HIS A 204 -14.14 -4.71 3.63
CA HIS A 204 -15.26 -5.62 3.40
C HIS A 204 -15.59 -5.74 1.91
N LEU A 205 -15.61 -4.62 1.16
CA LEU A 205 -15.81 -4.63 -0.28
C LEU A 205 -14.72 -5.46 -1.00
N ILE A 206 -13.46 -5.29 -0.61
CA ILE A 206 -12.37 -6.06 -1.20
C ILE A 206 -12.48 -7.54 -0.83
N ASN A 207 -12.76 -7.86 0.44
CA ASN A 207 -12.80 -9.24 0.93
C ASN A 207 -13.90 -10.08 0.25
N ASP A 208 -15.01 -9.46 -0.12
CA ASP A 208 -16.15 -10.12 -0.75
C ASP A 208 -16.06 -10.13 -2.29
N ALA A 209 -15.17 -9.33 -2.86
CA ALA A 209 -14.98 -9.26 -4.30
C ALA A 209 -14.39 -10.55 -4.88
N LYS A 210 -14.64 -10.82 -6.16
CA LYS A 210 -13.96 -11.88 -6.90
C LYS A 210 -12.47 -11.61 -7.05
N ALA A 211 -12.13 -10.34 -7.31
CA ALA A 211 -10.77 -9.85 -7.39
C ALA A 211 -10.70 -8.37 -7.04
N VAL A 212 -9.49 -7.90 -6.71
CA VAL A 212 -9.12 -6.49 -6.70
C VAL A 212 -8.03 -6.25 -7.73
N ILE A 213 -8.20 -5.23 -8.56
CA ILE A 213 -7.22 -4.80 -9.56
C ILE A 213 -6.68 -3.44 -9.13
N THR A 214 -5.40 -3.36 -8.85
CA THR A 214 -4.76 -2.15 -8.33
C THR A 214 -3.29 -2.08 -8.71
N MET A 215 -2.73 -0.89 -8.75
CA MET A 215 -1.28 -0.69 -8.77
C MET A 215 -0.72 -0.75 -7.35
N ASP A 216 0.61 -0.63 -7.21
CA ASP A 216 1.27 -0.45 -5.91
C ASP A 216 0.69 0.77 -5.17
N SER A 217 -0.09 0.49 -4.14
CA SER A 217 -0.87 1.48 -3.39
C SER A 217 -1.26 0.96 -2.00
N GLY A 218 -1.84 1.82 -1.17
CA GLY A 218 -2.41 1.39 0.12
C GLY A 218 -3.48 0.31 0.00
N ILE A 219 -4.25 0.31 -1.10
CA ILE A 219 -5.28 -0.70 -1.38
C ILE A 219 -4.66 -2.07 -1.69
N LEU A 220 -3.50 -2.13 -2.34
CA LEU A 220 -2.76 -3.38 -2.54
C LEU A 220 -2.46 -4.07 -1.20
N HIS A 221 -1.91 -3.30 -0.25
CA HIS A 221 -1.56 -3.83 1.07
C HIS A 221 -2.79 -4.16 1.92
N LEU A 222 -3.86 -3.37 1.81
CA LEU A 222 -5.14 -3.67 2.46
C LEU A 222 -5.74 -4.98 1.92
N ALA A 223 -5.73 -5.17 0.60
CA ALA A 223 -6.16 -6.41 -0.05
C ALA A 223 -5.32 -7.62 0.40
N GLY A 224 -4.03 -7.41 0.65
CA GLY A 224 -3.14 -8.41 1.22
C GLY A 224 -3.59 -8.99 2.56
N THR A 225 -4.46 -8.29 3.30
CA THR A 225 -5.04 -8.76 4.57
C THR A 225 -6.38 -9.47 4.41
N THR A 226 -6.90 -9.62 3.18
CA THR A 226 -8.16 -10.29 2.83
C THR A 226 -7.90 -11.68 2.20
N GLN A 227 -8.95 -12.35 1.75
CA GLN A 227 -8.87 -13.63 1.02
C GLN A 227 -9.11 -13.49 -0.49
N THR A 228 -9.35 -12.27 -0.99
CA THR A 228 -9.67 -12.02 -2.40
C THR A 228 -8.47 -12.25 -3.32
N TYR A 229 -8.73 -12.49 -4.61
CA TYR A 229 -7.67 -12.48 -5.62
C TYR A 229 -7.14 -11.06 -5.83
N ILE A 230 -5.82 -10.91 -5.92
CA ILE A 230 -5.16 -9.65 -6.19
C ILE A 230 -4.53 -9.70 -7.57
N ILE A 231 -4.89 -8.74 -8.40
CA ILE A 231 -4.21 -8.46 -9.68
C ILE A 231 -3.47 -7.14 -9.51
N GLU A 232 -2.17 -7.24 -9.32
CA GLU A 232 -1.27 -6.09 -9.18
C GLU A 232 -0.77 -5.66 -10.54
N LEU A 233 -1.03 -4.42 -10.90
CA LEU A 233 -0.56 -3.81 -12.15
C LEU A 233 0.85 -3.28 -11.97
N GLY A 234 1.71 -3.55 -12.95
CA GLY A 234 3.12 -3.17 -12.96
C GLY A 234 3.35 -1.68 -12.80
N SER A 235 4.41 -1.34 -12.11
CA SER A 235 4.87 0.01 -11.81
C SER A 235 6.41 0.07 -11.89
N PRO A 236 7.03 1.25 -11.76
CA PRO A 236 8.49 1.33 -11.72
C PRO A 236 9.11 0.79 -10.42
N ILE A 237 8.33 0.24 -9.50
CA ILE A 237 8.81 -0.39 -8.27
C ILE A 237 8.90 -1.91 -8.47
N ASN A 238 9.96 -2.53 -7.93
CA ASN A 238 10.08 -3.99 -7.94
C ASN A 238 8.92 -4.61 -7.13
N PRO A 239 8.10 -5.48 -7.76
CA PRO A 239 6.96 -6.11 -7.09
C PRO A 239 7.37 -6.94 -5.86
N GLU A 240 8.56 -7.55 -5.85
CA GLU A 240 9.06 -8.30 -4.68
C GLU A 240 9.08 -7.47 -3.41
N PHE A 241 9.25 -6.15 -3.52
CA PHE A 241 9.28 -5.23 -2.38
C PHE A 241 7.90 -4.77 -1.92
N ARG A 242 6.85 -5.07 -2.69
CA ARG A 242 5.49 -4.59 -2.45
C ARG A 242 4.45 -5.71 -2.39
N THR A 243 4.69 -6.81 -3.09
CA THR A 243 3.74 -7.93 -3.14
C THR A 243 3.28 -8.33 -1.74
N PRO A 244 1.98 -8.33 -1.48
CA PRO A 244 1.44 -8.75 -0.20
C PRO A 244 1.78 -10.22 0.08
N TYR A 245 2.29 -10.50 1.27
CA TYR A 245 2.58 -11.85 1.73
C TYR A 245 1.46 -12.36 2.64
N ARG A 246 0.93 -13.55 2.36
CA ARG A 246 -0.14 -14.18 3.14
C ARG A 246 0.36 -15.45 3.79
N VAL A 247 0.60 -15.41 5.09
CA VAL A 247 1.03 -16.58 5.87
C VAL A 247 -0.10 -17.60 5.96
N GLY A 248 0.21 -18.87 5.65
CA GLY A 248 -0.72 -19.99 5.86
C GLY A 248 -1.89 -20.07 4.87
N VAL A 249 -1.94 -19.21 3.86
CA VAL A 249 -2.94 -19.30 2.80
C VAL A 249 -2.43 -20.24 1.71
N GLN A 250 -3.01 -21.43 1.63
CA GLN A 250 -2.77 -22.34 0.50
C GLN A 250 -3.30 -21.71 -0.78
N GLY A 251 -2.46 -21.67 -1.83
CA GLY A 251 -2.80 -21.06 -3.12
C GLY A 251 -2.81 -19.53 -3.01
N PHE A 252 -1.62 -18.94 -2.97
CA PHE A 252 -1.46 -17.50 -2.98
C PHE A 252 -2.15 -16.88 -4.21
N LYS A 253 -3.23 -16.15 -3.95
CA LYS A 253 -4.09 -15.59 -4.99
C LYS A 253 -3.62 -14.19 -5.37
N HIS A 254 -2.41 -14.09 -5.88
CA HIS A 254 -1.81 -12.83 -6.31
C HIS A 254 -1.16 -13.00 -7.68
N TYR A 255 -1.49 -12.10 -8.59
CA TYR A 255 -0.97 -12.05 -9.94
C TYR A 255 -0.37 -10.67 -10.20
N TYR A 256 0.93 -10.61 -10.46
CA TYR A 256 1.60 -9.40 -10.93
C TYR A 256 1.60 -9.39 -12.46
N ILE A 257 1.14 -8.29 -13.04
CA ILE A 257 1.11 -8.10 -14.49
C ILE A 257 1.94 -6.87 -14.85
N GLY A 258 3.15 -7.11 -15.33
CA GLY A 258 4.05 -6.06 -15.80
C GLY A 258 3.84 -5.67 -17.26
N GLY A 259 4.38 -4.52 -17.63
CA GLY A 259 4.50 -4.08 -19.02
C GLY A 259 5.64 -4.76 -19.77
N SER A 260 6.23 -4.05 -20.72
CA SER A 260 7.42 -4.49 -21.49
C SER A 260 8.73 -4.08 -20.83
N CYS A 261 8.72 -3.08 -19.94
CA CYS A 261 9.87 -2.58 -19.21
C CYS A 261 9.92 -3.15 -17.79
N ASN A 262 11.03 -3.79 -17.44
CA ASN A 262 11.30 -4.39 -16.10
C ASN A 262 12.56 -3.81 -15.45
N LEU A 263 12.89 -2.58 -15.73
CA LEU A 263 14.02 -1.91 -15.09
C LEU A 263 13.78 -1.63 -13.62
N PHE A 264 12.49 -1.57 -13.20
CA PHE A 264 12.10 -1.19 -11.84
C PHE A 264 12.88 0.00 -11.31
N CYS A 265 12.94 1.04 -12.12
CA CYS A 265 13.87 2.17 -11.92
C CYS A 265 13.72 2.86 -10.56
N SER A 266 12.52 2.91 -9.98
CA SER A 266 12.33 3.46 -8.64
C SER A 266 12.88 2.57 -7.51
N SER A 267 13.15 1.29 -7.79
CA SER A 267 13.75 0.34 -6.85
C SER A 267 15.20 0.01 -7.18
N ASN A 268 15.70 0.45 -8.33
CA ASN A 268 17.04 0.15 -8.77
C ASN A 268 18.06 1.10 -8.13
N MET A 269 19.01 0.55 -7.39
CA MET A 269 20.04 1.33 -6.69
C MET A 269 20.85 2.25 -7.60
N LYS A 270 21.10 1.85 -8.85
CA LYS A 270 21.80 2.69 -9.83
C LYS A 270 21.07 4.01 -10.02
N TYR A 271 19.78 3.96 -10.35
CA TYR A 271 18.95 5.17 -10.53
C TYR A 271 18.72 5.91 -9.22
N ALA A 272 18.57 5.19 -8.12
CA ALA A 272 18.42 5.77 -6.81
C ALA A 272 19.65 6.60 -6.38
N LEU A 273 20.86 6.20 -6.76
CA LEU A 273 22.10 6.92 -6.44
C LEU A 273 22.37 8.08 -7.42
N GLU A 274 22.04 7.91 -8.71
CA GLU A 274 22.30 8.93 -9.74
C GLU A 274 21.34 10.13 -9.64
N TYR A 275 20.07 9.90 -9.32
CA TYR A 275 19.03 10.94 -9.36
C TYR A 275 18.61 11.47 -7.99
N TRP A 276 18.99 10.79 -6.91
CA TRP A 276 18.56 11.16 -5.57
C TRP A 276 19.34 12.30 -4.89
N PRO A 277 20.61 12.57 -5.19
CA PRO A 277 21.36 13.67 -4.58
C PRO A 277 21.10 15.03 -5.22
N THR A 278 20.60 15.06 -6.44
CA THR A 278 20.39 16.31 -7.19
C THR A 278 18.91 16.65 -7.19
N ILE A 279 18.54 17.62 -6.41
CA ILE A 279 17.43 18.60 -6.45
C ILE A 279 16.11 18.21 -7.18
N ASP A 280 16.10 17.36 -8.18
CA ASP A 280 14.91 16.91 -8.88
C ASP A 280 14.35 15.59 -8.32
N TYR A 281 13.99 15.64 -7.06
CA TYR A 281 13.26 14.60 -6.34
C TYR A 281 11.93 14.20 -7.01
N VAL A 282 11.43 15.09 -7.84
CA VAL A 282 10.12 15.00 -8.48
C VAL A 282 10.17 14.17 -9.76
N GLN A 283 11.25 14.26 -10.54
CA GLN A 283 11.35 13.58 -11.84
C GLN A 283 11.18 12.04 -11.75
N PRO A 284 11.83 11.30 -10.83
CA PRO A 284 11.63 9.86 -10.70
C PRO A 284 10.21 9.47 -10.27
N LEU A 285 9.45 10.41 -9.72
CA LEU A 285 8.09 10.18 -9.23
C LEU A 285 7.02 10.52 -10.26
N ILE A 286 7.32 11.41 -11.20
CA ILE A 286 6.36 11.92 -12.18
C ILE A 286 6.62 11.45 -13.61
N GLY A 287 7.86 11.04 -13.92
CA GLY A 287 8.28 10.70 -15.27
C GLY A 287 8.88 9.30 -15.41
N CYS A 288 9.09 8.91 -16.65
CA CYS A 288 9.89 7.75 -17.00
C CYS A 288 11.37 8.14 -17.00
N LEU A 289 12.22 7.42 -16.24
CA LEU A 289 13.67 7.71 -16.18
C LEU A 289 14.38 7.45 -17.52
N GLU A 290 13.86 6.55 -18.36
CA GLU A 290 14.31 6.32 -19.72
C GLU A 290 13.76 7.37 -20.71
N LYS A 291 13.09 8.43 -20.20
CA LYS A 291 12.53 9.54 -20.99
C LYS A 291 11.57 9.09 -22.10
N LYS A 292 10.87 7.98 -21.90
CA LYS A 292 9.85 7.52 -22.82
C LYS A 292 8.55 8.31 -22.59
N GLU A 293 7.79 8.50 -23.65
CA GLU A 293 6.51 9.21 -23.61
C GLU A 293 5.45 8.46 -22.78
N THR A 294 5.56 7.14 -22.73
CA THR A 294 4.64 6.26 -21.99
C THR A 294 5.38 5.41 -20.96
N PHE A 295 4.66 5.02 -19.91
CA PHE A 295 5.17 4.10 -18.89
C PHE A 295 5.11 2.65 -19.39
N GLU A 296 6.12 2.19 -20.10
CA GLU A 296 6.19 0.82 -20.59
C GLU A 296 6.29 -0.25 -19.47
N CYS A 297 6.49 0.14 -18.23
CA CYS A 297 6.35 -0.75 -17.07
C CYS A 297 4.89 -1.06 -16.72
N HIS A 298 3.93 -0.25 -17.19
CA HIS A 298 2.51 -0.51 -17.03
C HIS A 298 2.03 -1.58 -18.00
N PRO A 299 1.13 -2.50 -17.60
CA PRO A 299 0.59 -3.51 -18.48
C PRO A 299 -0.39 -2.94 -19.50
N THR A 300 -0.63 -3.68 -20.58
CA THR A 300 -1.77 -3.42 -21.47
C THR A 300 -3.06 -3.96 -20.87
N VAL A 301 -4.21 -3.41 -21.28
CA VAL A 301 -5.53 -3.89 -20.84
C VAL A 301 -5.74 -5.35 -21.22
N ASP A 302 -5.31 -5.77 -22.41
CA ASP A 302 -5.48 -7.16 -22.89
C ASP A 302 -4.80 -8.17 -21.97
N LYS A 303 -3.58 -7.88 -21.48
CA LYS A 303 -2.90 -8.75 -20.50
C LYS A 303 -3.68 -8.89 -19.20
N VAL A 304 -4.29 -7.79 -18.73
CA VAL A 304 -5.10 -7.79 -17.51
C VAL A 304 -6.37 -8.62 -17.71
N ILE A 305 -7.05 -8.43 -18.84
CA ILE A 305 -8.26 -9.20 -19.18
C ILE A 305 -7.96 -10.69 -19.36
N GLU A 306 -6.84 -11.03 -20.00
CA GLU A 306 -6.40 -12.43 -20.12
C GLU A 306 -6.20 -13.06 -18.73
N CYS A 307 -5.53 -12.37 -17.82
CA CYS A 307 -5.37 -12.82 -16.44
C CYS A 307 -6.71 -13.05 -15.75
N VAL A 308 -7.67 -12.13 -15.90
CA VAL A 308 -9.03 -12.28 -15.34
C VAL A 308 -9.71 -13.53 -15.91
N LYS A 309 -9.69 -13.73 -17.24
CA LYS A 309 -10.33 -14.89 -17.89
C LYS A 309 -9.79 -16.24 -17.42
N ILE A 310 -8.49 -16.30 -17.11
CA ILE A 310 -7.83 -17.54 -16.72
C ILE A 310 -8.05 -17.86 -15.24
N ASN A 311 -8.10 -16.84 -14.38
CA ASN A 311 -7.92 -17.02 -12.94
C ASN A 311 -9.14 -16.62 -12.09
N ILE A 312 -10.08 -15.86 -12.62
CA ILE A 312 -11.23 -15.31 -11.89
C ILE A 312 -12.53 -15.88 -12.47
#